data_48aa75b5a7c054846fcc867e434ac66c
#
_entry.id   48aa75b5a7c054846fcc867e434ac66c
#
_cell.length_a   1.000
_cell.length_b   1.000
_cell.length_c   1.000
_cell.angle_alpha   90.00
_cell.angle_beta   90.00
_cell.angle_gamma   90.00
#
_symmetry.space_group_name_H-M   'P 1'
#
loop_
_entity.id
_entity.type
_entity.pdbx_description
1 polymer ?
#
loop_
_entity_poly.entity_id
_entity_poly.type
_entity_poly.pdbx_seq_one_letter_code
_entity_poly.pdbx_strand_id
1 'polypeptide(L)'
;MKKIFTLLLVLLAVSVKAQKPSIELLNSLTLMGLKAEVKADYGTLDNPLPSGAFMHIEDRAAMQTQMRKLKNSYRWPDGSALDFSKRSSMQGKGGIVDMYTIAHTNGKDTVRLFVDPYHNADTYFVPKGLVALNGALLAKELAPLVKMAEELYKAPDASILKESAAQLMGALTNQIGTDILIDEEAVRPILSDKEADKQLGSYLLRTYIFTKFLAYSKNIKDPKQYATKKVRENFTKFNKLHPEVNSGTLKDTLK
;
A
#
# COMPACT_ATOMS: atom_id res chain seq x y z
N MET A 1 61.28 3.97 18.13
CA MET A 1 60.00 3.65 18.84
C MET A 1 58.86 4.03 17.93
N LYS A 2 58.28 3.03 17.23
CA LYS A 2 57.19 3.26 16.30
C LYS A 2 55.86 3.17 17.07
N LYS A 3 55.12 4.28 17.18
CA LYS A 3 53.79 4.31 17.75
C LYS A 3 52.82 3.81 16.69
N ILE A 4 52.28 2.64 16.90
CA ILE A 4 51.21 2.06 16.10
C ILE A 4 49.91 2.75 16.55
N PHE A 5 49.35 3.58 15.68
CA PHE A 5 48.03 4.19 15.85
C PHE A 5 47.01 3.14 15.37
N THR A 6 46.44 2.43 16.32
CA THR A 6 45.32 1.50 16.04
C THR A 6 44.06 2.36 15.88
N LEU A 7 43.67 2.58 14.65
CA LEU A 7 42.40 3.23 14.28
C LEU A 7 41.27 2.23 14.58
N LEU A 8 40.63 2.39 15.73
CA LEU A 8 39.44 1.64 16.09
C LEU A 8 38.26 2.19 15.26
N LEU A 9 38.01 1.56 14.12
CA LEU A 9 36.84 1.84 13.30
C LEU A 9 35.63 1.25 14.02
N VAL A 10 35.01 2.06 14.87
CA VAL A 10 33.68 1.73 15.43
C VAL A 10 32.70 1.85 14.29
N LEU A 11 32.44 0.73 13.63
CA LEU A 11 31.27 0.52 12.78
C LEU A 11 30.05 0.64 13.68
N LEU A 12 29.54 1.85 13.85
CA LEU A 12 28.17 2.10 14.26
C LEU A 12 27.28 1.49 13.17
N ALA A 13 27.01 0.21 13.28
CA ALA A 13 25.88 -0.40 12.64
C ALA A 13 24.63 0.27 13.22
N VAL A 14 24.24 1.39 12.63
CA VAL A 14 22.91 1.94 12.82
C VAL A 14 21.99 0.89 12.23
N SER A 15 21.60 -0.06 13.09
CA SER A 15 20.44 -0.91 12.81
C SER A 15 19.26 0.05 12.71
N VAL A 16 19.00 0.50 11.51
CA VAL A 16 17.70 1.10 11.16
C VAL A 16 16.73 -0.01 11.48
N LYS A 17 16.17 0.01 12.70
CA LYS A 17 15.02 -0.83 13.02
C LYS A 17 13.98 -0.43 11.99
N ALA A 18 13.81 -1.26 10.97
CA ALA A 18 12.78 -1.06 9.96
C ALA A 18 11.48 -0.88 10.72
N GLN A 19 10.97 0.35 10.72
CA GLN A 19 9.78 0.70 11.48
C GLN A 19 8.66 -0.12 10.87
N LYS A 20 8.00 -0.97 11.65
CA LYS A 20 6.90 -1.80 11.16
C LYS A 20 5.74 -0.89 10.77
N PRO A 21 5.13 -1.10 9.61
CA PRO A 21 3.91 -0.40 9.23
C PRO A 21 2.82 -0.58 10.28
N SER A 22 1.85 0.35 10.31
CA SER A 22 0.73 0.25 11.23
C SER A 22 -0.06 -1.04 11.00
N ILE A 23 -0.62 -1.59 12.07
CA ILE A 23 -1.51 -2.76 11.98
C ILE A 23 -2.77 -2.43 11.18
N GLU A 24 -3.21 -1.19 11.21
CA GLU A 24 -4.33 -0.69 10.42
C GLU A 24 -4.06 -0.81 8.91
N LEU A 25 -2.87 -0.39 8.45
CA LEU A 25 -2.47 -0.56 7.06
C LEU A 25 -2.42 -2.04 6.68
N LEU A 26 -1.81 -2.90 7.51
CA LEU A 26 -1.74 -4.33 7.25
C LEU A 26 -3.14 -4.95 7.11
N ASN A 27 -4.05 -4.64 8.04
CA ASN A 27 -5.42 -5.15 8.04
C ASN A 27 -6.24 -4.64 6.85
N SER A 28 -5.97 -3.41 6.38
CA SER A 28 -6.65 -2.87 5.20
C SER A 28 -6.19 -3.53 3.90
N LEU A 29 -4.98 -4.09 3.88
CA LEU A 29 -4.38 -4.75 2.71
C LEU A 29 -4.68 -6.23 2.61
N THR A 30 -5.03 -6.89 3.71
CA THR A 30 -5.22 -8.35 3.77
C THR A 30 -6.68 -8.74 3.96
N LEU A 31 -7.00 -10.00 3.70
CA LEU A 31 -8.31 -10.57 4.03
C LEU A 31 -8.56 -10.44 5.53
N MET A 32 -9.73 -9.97 5.89
CA MET A 32 -10.13 -9.80 7.29
C MET A 32 -10.22 -11.17 7.98
N GLY A 33 -9.58 -11.31 9.15
CA GLY A 33 -9.55 -12.60 9.86
C GLY A 33 -8.46 -13.56 9.37
N LEU A 34 -7.48 -13.08 8.56
CA LEU A 34 -6.33 -13.90 8.14
C LEU A 34 -5.47 -14.31 9.34
N LYS A 35 -5.27 -15.63 9.49
CA LYS A 35 -4.37 -16.24 10.47
C LYS A 35 -3.10 -16.75 9.79
N ALA A 36 -1.98 -16.68 10.48
CA ALA A 36 -0.69 -17.19 10.00
C ALA A 36 -0.60 -18.73 10.03
N GLU A 37 -1.67 -19.42 10.42
CA GLU A 37 -1.75 -20.87 10.48
C GLU A 37 -1.80 -21.47 9.07
N VAL A 38 -0.89 -22.40 8.77
CA VAL A 38 -0.85 -23.12 7.51
C VAL A 38 -1.78 -24.35 7.58
N LYS A 39 -2.70 -24.48 6.62
CA LYS A 39 -3.52 -25.67 6.45
C LYS A 39 -3.23 -26.32 5.10
N ALA A 40 -2.89 -27.61 5.13
CA ALA A 40 -2.41 -28.33 3.95
C ALA A 40 -3.47 -28.51 2.86
N ASP A 41 -4.74 -28.59 3.25
CA ASP A 41 -5.90 -28.76 2.38
C ASP A 41 -6.55 -27.43 1.95
N TYR A 42 -6.15 -26.31 2.56
CA TYR A 42 -6.73 -25.00 2.27
C TYR A 42 -6.23 -24.41 0.95
N GLY A 43 -7.14 -23.92 0.14
CA GLY A 43 -6.84 -23.44 -1.21
C GLY A 43 -6.64 -24.56 -2.23
N THR A 44 -7.07 -25.78 -1.91
CA THR A 44 -7.17 -26.93 -2.85
C THR A 44 -8.52 -26.94 -3.56
N LEU A 45 -8.68 -27.79 -4.59
CA LEU A 45 -9.97 -27.95 -5.28
C LEU A 45 -11.07 -28.45 -4.35
N ASP A 46 -10.72 -29.27 -3.37
CA ASP A 46 -11.67 -29.83 -2.40
C ASP A 46 -12.04 -28.86 -1.29
N ASN A 47 -11.15 -27.92 -0.97
CA ASN A 47 -11.33 -26.88 0.05
C ASN A 47 -10.80 -25.54 -0.50
N PRO A 48 -11.50 -24.93 -1.48
CA PRO A 48 -11.05 -23.70 -2.11
C PRO A 48 -11.07 -22.53 -1.12
N LEU A 49 -10.16 -21.57 -1.32
CA LEU A 49 -10.08 -20.35 -0.53
C LEU A 49 -11.26 -19.44 -0.89
N PRO A 50 -12.16 -19.12 0.04
CA PRO A 50 -13.26 -18.20 -0.23
C PRO A 50 -12.74 -16.76 -0.31
N SER A 51 -12.93 -16.09 -1.43
CA SER A 51 -12.50 -14.69 -1.57
C SER A 51 -13.66 -13.69 -1.53
N GLY A 52 -14.87 -14.15 -1.84
CA GLY A 52 -16.06 -13.30 -1.88
C GLY A 52 -16.02 -12.16 -2.91
N ALA A 53 -15.07 -12.19 -3.84
CA ALA A 53 -14.88 -11.06 -4.76
C ALA A 53 -16.12 -10.80 -5.62
N PHE A 54 -16.82 -11.86 -6.06
CA PHE A 54 -18.01 -11.74 -6.91
C PHE A 54 -19.32 -11.52 -6.14
N MET A 55 -19.28 -11.53 -4.80
CA MET A 55 -20.40 -11.01 -4.00
C MET A 55 -20.62 -9.51 -4.22
N HIS A 56 -19.63 -8.81 -4.76
CA HIS A 56 -19.64 -7.39 -5.06
C HIS A 56 -19.67 -7.12 -6.57
N ILE A 57 -20.26 -8.02 -7.38
CA ILE A 57 -20.20 -7.89 -8.85
C ILE A 57 -20.84 -6.60 -9.36
N GLU A 58 -21.84 -6.06 -8.66
CA GLU A 58 -22.50 -4.80 -8.95
C GLU A 58 -21.62 -3.58 -8.56
N ASP A 59 -20.68 -3.76 -7.63
CA ASP A 59 -19.71 -2.74 -7.18
C ASP A 59 -18.30 -3.12 -7.61
N ARG A 60 -17.89 -2.63 -8.76
CA ARG A 60 -16.55 -2.88 -9.31
C ARG A 60 -15.42 -2.46 -8.36
N ALA A 61 -15.59 -1.38 -7.61
CA ALA A 61 -14.55 -0.91 -6.69
C ALA A 61 -14.40 -1.86 -5.50
N ALA A 62 -15.51 -2.30 -4.91
CA ALA A 62 -15.51 -3.29 -3.84
C ALA A 62 -14.94 -4.64 -4.31
N MET A 63 -15.32 -5.11 -5.50
CA MET A 63 -14.76 -6.31 -6.11
C MET A 63 -13.24 -6.21 -6.28
N GLN A 64 -12.74 -5.10 -6.84
CA GLN A 64 -11.31 -4.88 -7.02
C GLN A 64 -10.56 -4.82 -5.68
N THR A 65 -11.16 -4.17 -4.67
CA THR A 65 -10.61 -4.11 -3.32
C THR A 65 -10.49 -5.50 -2.70
N GLN A 66 -11.51 -6.34 -2.84
CA GLN A 66 -11.48 -7.71 -2.32
C GLN A 66 -10.43 -8.57 -3.04
N MET A 67 -10.32 -8.46 -4.37
CA MET A 67 -9.28 -9.12 -5.15
C MET A 67 -7.86 -8.65 -4.77
N ARG A 68 -7.67 -7.35 -4.49
CA ARG A 68 -6.41 -6.81 -4.01
C ARG A 68 -6.06 -7.40 -2.63
N LYS A 69 -7.02 -7.47 -1.71
CA LYS A 69 -6.83 -8.08 -0.39
C LYS A 69 -6.41 -9.54 -0.51
N LEU A 70 -7.05 -10.32 -1.37
CA LEU A 70 -6.66 -11.70 -1.63
C LEU A 70 -5.19 -11.79 -2.09
N LYS A 71 -4.83 -11.03 -3.13
CA LYS A 71 -3.46 -11.03 -3.69
C LYS A 71 -2.41 -10.57 -2.69
N ASN A 72 -2.75 -9.62 -1.82
CA ASN A 72 -1.84 -9.10 -0.80
C ASN A 72 -1.72 -10.02 0.43
N SER A 73 -2.68 -10.88 0.68
CA SER A 73 -2.71 -11.72 1.88
C SER A 73 -1.56 -12.71 1.98
N TYR A 74 -0.99 -13.13 0.86
CA TYR A 74 -0.03 -14.22 0.81
C TYR A 74 1.27 -13.84 0.12
N ARG A 75 2.36 -14.49 0.54
CA ARG A 75 3.70 -14.37 -0.06
C ARG A 75 4.34 -15.75 -0.16
N TRP A 76 5.38 -15.83 -0.99
CA TRP A 76 6.31 -16.93 -0.90
C TRP A 76 7.06 -16.91 0.44
N PRO A 77 7.65 -18.04 0.92
CA PRO A 77 8.39 -18.09 2.18
C PRO A 77 9.58 -17.11 2.26
N ASP A 78 10.17 -16.73 1.11
CA ASP A 78 11.22 -15.71 1.03
C ASP A 78 10.68 -14.26 1.07
N GLY A 79 9.37 -14.12 1.11
CA GLY A 79 8.66 -12.83 1.15
C GLY A 79 8.35 -12.24 -0.23
N SER A 80 8.71 -12.90 -1.32
CA SER A 80 8.37 -12.41 -2.67
C SER A 80 6.86 -12.49 -2.95
N ALA A 81 6.37 -11.56 -3.78
CA ALA A 81 4.97 -11.47 -4.16
C ALA A 81 4.55 -12.65 -5.05
N LEU A 82 3.25 -12.97 -5.00
CA LEU A 82 2.65 -14.01 -5.84
C LEU A 82 2.17 -13.43 -7.17
N ASP A 83 2.45 -14.13 -8.27
CA ASP A 83 1.94 -13.78 -9.60
C ASP A 83 0.60 -14.47 -9.87
N PHE A 84 -0.48 -13.72 -9.80
CA PHE A 84 -1.85 -14.17 -10.09
C PHE A 84 -2.26 -14.01 -11.57
N SER A 85 -1.33 -13.84 -12.49
CA SER A 85 -1.62 -13.60 -13.92
C SER A 85 -2.18 -14.85 -14.62
N LYS A 86 -1.76 -16.04 -14.23
CA LYS A 86 -2.20 -17.31 -14.83
C LYS A 86 -3.42 -17.86 -14.11
N ARG A 87 -4.60 -17.48 -14.61
CA ARG A 87 -5.90 -17.89 -14.08
C ARG A 87 -6.67 -18.73 -15.10
N SER A 88 -7.36 -19.75 -14.63
CA SER A 88 -8.42 -20.47 -15.34
C SER A 88 -9.58 -20.73 -14.38
N SER A 89 -10.78 -20.96 -14.91
CA SER A 89 -11.94 -21.33 -14.09
C SER A 89 -12.27 -22.81 -14.36
N MET A 90 -12.73 -23.51 -13.33
CA MET A 90 -13.11 -24.92 -13.42
C MET A 90 -14.24 -25.26 -12.47
N GLN A 91 -14.85 -26.43 -12.68
CA GLN A 91 -15.91 -26.92 -11.80
C GLN A 91 -15.29 -27.44 -10.50
N GLY A 92 -15.68 -26.88 -9.36
CA GLY A 92 -15.46 -27.41 -8.02
C GLY A 92 -16.71 -28.11 -7.46
N LYS A 93 -16.62 -28.57 -6.20
CA LYS A 93 -17.75 -29.27 -5.52
C LYS A 93 -18.94 -28.34 -5.25
N GLY A 94 -18.66 -27.07 -4.91
CA GLY A 94 -19.68 -26.08 -4.56
C GLY A 94 -20.03 -25.10 -5.68
N GLY A 95 -19.48 -25.26 -6.89
CA GLY A 95 -19.69 -24.36 -8.01
C GLY A 95 -18.39 -24.09 -8.78
N ILE A 96 -18.38 -23.03 -9.57
CA ILE A 96 -17.18 -22.64 -10.33
C ILE A 96 -16.15 -22.05 -9.38
N VAL A 97 -14.91 -22.48 -9.50
CA VAL A 97 -13.75 -21.94 -8.78
C VAL A 97 -12.71 -21.45 -9.76
N ASP A 98 -11.94 -20.48 -9.32
CA ASP A 98 -10.76 -19.98 -10.05
C ASP A 98 -9.52 -20.76 -9.63
N MET A 99 -8.80 -21.30 -10.58
CA MET A 99 -7.50 -21.91 -10.36
C MET A 99 -6.41 -20.93 -10.80
N TYR A 100 -5.53 -20.55 -9.88
CA TYR A 100 -4.32 -19.79 -10.17
C TYR A 100 -3.12 -20.73 -10.16
N THR A 101 -2.34 -20.70 -11.24
CA THR A 101 -1.05 -21.39 -11.30
C THR A 101 0.06 -20.36 -11.01
N ILE A 102 0.56 -20.37 -9.80
CA ILE A 102 1.51 -19.39 -9.29
C ILE A 102 2.89 -20.03 -9.28
N ALA A 103 3.77 -19.53 -10.16
CA ALA A 103 5.17 -19.97 -10.24
C ALA A 103 6.07 -18.96 -9.52
N HIS A 104 7.00 -19.47 -8.73
CA HIS A 104 8.03 -18.65 -8.11
C HIS A 104 9.09 -18.23 -9.14
N THR A 105 9.66 -17.04 -8.97
CA THR A 105 10.70 -16.51 -9.88
C THR A 105 11.98 -17.35 -9.93
N ASN A 106 12.21 -18.24 -8.93
CA ASN A 106 13.31 -19.19 -8.94
C ASN A 106 13.13 -20.33 -9.97
N GLY A 107 11.95 -20.45 -10.62
CA GLY A 107 11.61 -21.45 -11.63
C GLY A 107 11.42 -22.88 -11.10
N LYS A 108 11.55 -23.11 -9.78
CA LYS A 108 11.46 -24.46 -9.17
C LYS A 108 10.15 -24.68 -8.45
N ASP A 109 9.65 -23.66 -7.77
CA ASP A 109 8.45 -23.76 -6.93
C ASP A 109 7.22 -23.31 -7.69
N THR A 110 6.14 -24.06 -7.56
CA THR A 110 4.84 -23.74 -8.15
C THR A 110 3.73 -24.16 -7.18
N VAL A 111 2.76 -23.28 -6.98
CA VAL A 111 1.56 -23.55 -6.20
C VAL A 111 0.34 -23.42 -7.11
N ARG A 112 -0.59 -24.37 -7.03
CA ARG A 112 -1.93 -24.22 -7.57
C ARG A 112 -2.86 -23.80 -6.44
N LEU A 113 -3.42 -22.61 -6.57
CA LEU A 113 -4.36 -22.05 -5.59
C LEU A 113 -5.76 -22.04 -6.20
N PHE A 114 -6.69 -22.71 -5.54
CA PHE A 114 -8.11 -22.71 -5.92
C PHE A 114 -8.85 -21.69 -5.05
N VAL A 115 -9.56 -20.80 -5.69
CA VAL A 115 -10.26 -19.68 -5.06
C VAL A 115 -11.74 -19.74 -5.40
N ASP A 116 -12.57 -19.68 -4.38
CA ASP A 116 -14.01 -19.51 -4.54
C ASP A 116 -14.33 -18.01 -4.51
N PRO A 117 -14.73 -17.41 -5.63
CA PRO A 117 -15.00 -15.98 -5.67
C PRO A 117 -16.42 -15.62 -5.19
N TYR A 118 -17.29 -16.61 -4.94
CA TYR A 118 -18.70 -16.40 -4.62
C TYR A 118 -19.03 -16.43 -3.12
N HIS A 119 -18.11 -16.94 -2.29
CA HIS A 119 -18.32 -17.07 -0.85
C HIS A 119 -17.24 -16.33 -0.06
N ASN A 120 -17.64 -15.80 1.09
CA ASN A 120 -16.77 -15.23 2.10
C ASN A 120 -16.51 -16.19 3.24
N ALA A 121 -15.50 -15.90 4.06
CA ALA A 121 -15.29 -16.56 5.36
C ALA A 121 -14.95 -15.49 6.42
N ASP A 122 -15.24 -15.82 7.68
CA ASP A 122 -14.83 -14.99 8.82
C ASP A 122 -13.37 -15.24 9.23
N THR A 123 -12.79 -16.32 8.75
CA THR A 123 -11.42 -16.73 9.07
C THR A 123 -10.75 -17.31 7.83
N TYR A 124 -9.56 -16.82 7.57
CA TYR A 124 -8.72 -17.27 6.46
C TYR A 124 -7.44 -17.89 7.01
N PHE A 125 -6.91 -18.87 6.30
CA PHE A 125 -5.70 -19.61 6.64
C PHE A 125 -4.67 -19.50 5.53
N VAL A 126 -3.47 -19.96 5.79
CA VAL A 126 -2.40 -19.93 4.79
C VAL A 126 -2.37 -21.25 4.02
N PRO A 127 -2.47 -21.23 2.68
CA PRO A 127 -2.27 -22.41 1.85
C PRO A 127 -0.85 -22.98 2.01
N LYS A 128 -0.73 -24.31 1.86
CA LYS A 128 0.57 -25.00 1.88
C LYS A 128 1.57 -24.37 0.89
N GLY A 129 2.78 -24.14 1.33
CA GLY A 129 3.87 -23.56 0.50
C GLY A 129 3.92 -22.04 0.51
N LEU A 130 2.96 -21.37 1.17
CA LEU A 130 2.90 -19.90 1.29
C LEU A 130 3.05 -19.46 2.75
N VAL A 131 3.18 -18.14 2.93
CA VAL A 131 3.14 -17.47 4.23
C VAL A 131 2.15 -16.30 4.19
N ALA A 132 1.56 -15.95 5.33
CA ALA A 132 0.75 -14.74 5.44
C ALA A 132 1.62 -13.48 5.36
N LEU A 133 1.14 -12.46 4.65
CA LEU A 133 1.73 -11.13 4.74
C LEU A 133 1.69 -10.67 6.20
N ASN A 134 2.82 -10.19 6.68
CA ASN A 134 2.97 -9.66 8.03
C ASN A 134 3.69 -8.31 8.00
N GLY A 135 3.74 -7.63 9.16
CA GLY A 135 4.33 -6.30 9.24
C GLY A 135 5.81 -6.22 8.84
N ALA A 136 6.58 -7.30 9.00
CA ALA A 136 8.00 -7.30 8.61
C ALA A 136 8.17 -7.43 7.09
N LEU A 137 7.41 -8.31 6.45
CA LEU A 137 7.39 -8.45 4.99
C LEU A 137 6.86 -7.18 4.33
N LEU A 138 5.76 -6.63 4.85
CA LEU A 138 5.20 -5.38 4.35
C LEU A 138 6.19 -4.22 4.49
N ALA A 139 6.89 -4.10 5.61
CA ALA A 139 7.92 -3.07 5.79
C ALA A 139 9.03 -3.16 4.73
N LYS A 140 9.49 -4.38 4.43
CA LYS A 140 10.51 -4.63 3.40
C LYS A 140 10.02 -4.22 2.01
N GLU A 141 8.78 -4.59 1.65
CA GLU A 141 8.18 -4.25 0.36
C GLU A 141 7.98 -2.74 0.19
N LEU A 142 7.52 -2.05 1.24
CA LEU A 142 7.22 -0.62 1.18
C LEU A 142 8.46 0.27 1.33
N ALA A 143 9.61 -0.26 1.77
CA ALA A 143 10.81 0.54 2.02
C ALA A 143 11.25 1.43 0.83
N PRO A 144 11.26 0.96 -0.44
CA PRO A 144 11.59 1.81 -1.58
C PRO A 144 10.59 2.96 -1.77
N LEU A 145 9.29 2.67 -1.58
CA LEU A 145 8.23 3.67 -1.72
C LEU A 145 8.27 4.70 -0.59
N VAL A 146 8.59 4.27 0.63
CA VAL A 146 8.79 5.16 1.78
C VAL A 146 9.92 6.12 1.50
N LYS A 147 11.07 5.63 1.02
CA LYS A 147 12.20 6.47 0.65
C LYS A 147 11.81 7.50 -0.41
N MET A 148 11.16 7.07 -1.49
CA MET A 148 10.69 7.96 -2.55
C MET A 148 9.67 8.99 -2.03
N ALA A 149 8.73 8.58 -1.18
CA ALA A 149 7.74 9.50 -0.58
C ALA A 149 8.42 10.56 0.31
N GLU A 150 9.45 10.19 1.08
CA GLU A 150 10.21 11.13 1.90
C GLU A 150 10.97 12.15 1.06
N GLU A 151 11.59 11.72 -0.03
CA GLU A 151 12.31 12.59 -0.95
C GLU A 151 11.36 13.57 -1.63
N LEU A 152 10.23 13.08 -2.15
CA LEU A 152 9.19 13.90 -2.79
C LEU A 152 8.54 14.90 -1.82
N TYR A 153 8.31 14.48 -0.57
CA TYR A 153 7.73 15.35 0.43
C TYR A 153 8.67 16.50 0.84
N LYS A 154 9.99 16.28 0.81
CA LYS A 154 11.00 17.29 1.11
C LYS A 154 11.23 18.27 -0.04
N ALA A 155 10.82 17.93 -1.26
CA ALA A 155 10.98 18.78 -2.41
C ALA A 155 10.20 20.10 -2.23
N PRO A 156 10.84 21.26 -2.48
CA PRO A 156 10.24 22.56 -2.24
C PRO A 156 9.09 22.88 -3.19
N ASP A 157 9.05 22.24 -4.37
CA ASP A 157 8.11 22.53 -5.44
C ASP A 157 7.69 21.24 -6.16
N ALA A 158 6.39 21.14 -6.46
CA ALA A 158 5.81 20.01 -7.18
C ALA A 158 6.21 19.94 -8.67
N SER A 159 6.72 21.05 -9.24
CA SER A 159 7.09 21.11 -10.65
C SER A 159 8.36 20.31 -10.95
N ILE A 160 9.30 20.26 -9.99
CA ILE A 160 10.62 19.65 -10.17
C ILE A 160 10.58 18.12 -10.23
N LEU A 161 9.55 17.49 -9.61
CA LEU A 161 9.49 16.04 -9.43
C LEU A 161 8.18 15.43 -9.95
N LYS A 162 7.57 16.04 -10.96
CA LYS A 162 6.26 15.64 -11.49
C LYS A 162 6.23 14.18 -11.93
N GLU A 163 7.26 13.72 -12.61
CA GLU A 163 7.37 12.34 -13.10
C GLU A 163 7.54 11.34 -11.95
N SER A 164 8.47 11.61 -11.02
CA SER A 164 8.68 10.77 -9.83
C SER A 164 7.43 10.72 -8.94
N ALA A 165 6.69 11.84 -8.83
CA ALA A 165 5.42 11.86 -8.11
C ALA A 165 4.36 11.00 -8.80
N ALA A 166 4.27 11.02 -10.13
CA ALA A 166 3.36 10.18 -10.89
C ALA A 166 3.72 8.68 -10.77
N GLN A 167 5.01 8.35 -10.82
CA GLN A 167 5.49 6.98 -10.60
C GLN A 167 5.14 6.47 -9.20
N LEU A 168 5.39 7.28 -8.16
CA LEU A 168 5.03 6.91 -6.80
C LEU A 168 3.52 6.75 -6.63
N MET A 169 2.72 7.67 -7.19
CA MET A 169 1.25 7.57 -7.17
C MET A 169 0.77 6.27 -7.82
N GLY A 170 1.32 5.91 -8.99
CA GLY A 170 1.00 4.66 -9.67
C GLY A 170 1.35 3.43 -8.83
N ALA A 171 2.53 3.39 -8.23
CA ALA A 171 2.96 2.30 -7.37
C ALA A 171 2.09 2.18 -6.12
N LEU A 172 1.77 3.28 -5.45
CA LEU A 172 0.89 3.29 -4.28
C LEU A 172 -0.54 2.84 -4.63
N THR A 173 -1.09 3.30 -5.76
CA THR A 173 -2.41 2.87 -6.23
C THR A 173 -2.46 1.37 -6.49
N ASN A 174 -1.43 0.81 -7.10
CA ASN A 174 -1.37 -0.62 -7.41
C ASN A 174 -1.18 -1.50 -6.18
N GLN A 175 -0.32 -1.10 -5.24
CA GLN A 175 0.01 -1.91 -4.07
C GLN A 175 -0.95 -1.71 -2.89
N ILE A 176 -1.33 -0.46 -2.62
CA ILE A 176 -2.12 -0.09 -1.44
C ILE A 176 -3.57 0.19 -1.82
N GLY A 177 -3.79 0.82 -2.97
CA GLY A 177 -5.09 1.29 -3.43
C GLY A 177 -5.39 2.71 -2.98
N THR A 178 -6.17 3.42 -3.79
CA THR A 178 -6.59 4.79 -3.52
C THR A 178 -7.60 4.88 -2.38
N ASP A 179 -8.44 3.88 -2.24
CA ASP A 179 -9.46 3.76 -1.19
C ASP A 179 -8.88 3.80 0.22
N ILE A 180 -7.64 3.34 0.41
CA ILE A 180 -6.95 3.40 1.70
C ILE A 180 -6.30 4.76 1.94
N LEU A 181 -5.75 5.36 0.89
CA LEU A 181 -4.94 6.58 0.98
C LEU A 181 -5.76 7.86 0.87
N ILE A 182 -6.86 7.85 0.13
CA ILE A 182 -7.73 9.00 -0.07
C ILE A 182 -8.92 8.90 0.89
N ASP A 183 -9.09 9.94 1.68
CA ASP A 183 -10.27 10.18 2.50
C ASP A 183 -11.01 11.34 1.87
N GLU A 184 -12.14 11.06 1.23
CA GLU A 184 -12.90 12.05 0.45
C GLU A 184 -13.23 13.30 1.25
N GLU A 185 -13.59 13.12 2.53
CA GLU A 185 -13.93 14.23 3.42
C GLU A 185 -12.73 15.15 3.69
N ALA A 186 -11.54 14.55 3.90
CA ALA A 186 -10.30 15.29 4.15
C ALA A 186 -9.76 15.98 2.91
N VAL A 187 -9.97 15.41 1.71
CA VAL A 187 -9.43 15.96 0.46
C VAL A 187 -10.42 16.85 -0.31
N ARG A 188 -11.72 16.78 0.01
CA ARG A 188 -12.74 17.60 -0.64
C ARG A 188 -12.41 19.09 -0.69
N PRO A 189 -11.90 19.71 0.40
CA PRO A 189 -11.53 21.12 0.37
C PRO A 189 -10.38 21.44 -0.60
N ILE A 190 -9.59 20.43 -0.99
CA ILE A 190 -8.42 20.59 -1.88
C ILE A 190 -8.85 20.49 -3.35
N LEU A 191 -9.96 19.82 -3.64
CA LEU A 191 -10.47 19.62 -4.99
C LEU A 191 -11.22 20.90 -5.43
N SER A 192 -10.62 21.65 -6.34
CA SER A 192 -11.19 22.90 -6.87
C SER A 192 -11.42 22.79 -8.37
N ASP A 193 -12.54 23.37 -8.84
CA ASP A 193 -12.84 23.48 -10.27
C ASP A 193 -12.15 24.69 -10.94
N LYS A 194 -11.59 25.60 -10.14
CA LYS A 194 -10.87 26.77 -10.66
C LYS A 194 -9.47 26.41 -11.13
N GLU A 195 -9.09 26.82 -12.33
CA GLU A 195 -7.80 26.48 -12.94
C GLU A 195 -6.60 26.92 -12.10
N ALA A 196 -6.64 28.11 -11.50
CA ALA A 196 -5.60 28.61 -10.60
C ALA A 196 -5.41 27.72 -9.36
N ASP A 197 -6.50 27.12 -8.87
CA ASP A 197 -6.49 26.23 -7.70
C ASP A 197 -6.11 24.79 -8.07
N LYS A 198 -6.31 24.36 -9.32
CA LYS A 198 -6.08 22.97 -9.74
C LYS A 198 -4.64 22.53 -9.58
N GLN A 199 -3.67 23.36 -9.92
CA GLN A 199 -2.25 23.03 -9.79
C GLN A 199 -1.88 22.93 -8.31
N LEU A 200 -2.30 23.91 -7.49
CA LEU A 200 -2.11 23.90 -6.06
C LEU A 200 -2.87 22.75 -5.40
N GLY A 201 -4.11 22.51 -5.78
CA GLY A 201 -4.92 21.39 -5.32
C GLY A 201 -4.26 20.04 -5.63
N SER A 202 -3.74 19.84 -6.84
CA SER A 202 -2.99 18.65 -7.22
C SER A 202 -1.71 18.46 -6.37
N TYR A 203 -1.00 19.53 -6.05
CA TYR A 203 0.16 19.49 -5.17
C TYR A 203 -0.23 19.10 -3.73
N LEU A 204 -1.26 19.73 -3.18
CA LEU A 204 -1.73 19.46 -1.84
C LEU A 204 -2.33 18.06 -1.70
N LEU A 205 -3.05 17.58 -2.71
CA LEU A 205 -3.56 16.21 -2.74
C LEU A 205 -2.42 15.18 -2.71
N ARG A 206 -1.37 15.39 -3.50
CA ARG A 206 -0.17 14.54 -3.45
C ARG A 206 0.50 14.60 -2.08
N THR A 207 0.60 15.78 -1.49
CA THR A 207 1.11 15.96 -0.13
C THR A 207 0.28 15.15 0.86
N TYR A 208 -1.05 15.20 0.76
CA TYR A 208 -1.95 14.40 1.60
C TYR A 208 -1.66 12.91 1.48
N ILE A 209 -1.64 12.38 0.26
CA ILE A 209 -1.45 10.95 0.00
C ILE A 209 -0.09 10.48 0.51
N PHE A 210 0.98 11.20 0.17
CA PHE A 210 2.33 10.81 0.59
C PHE A 210 2.52 10.87 2.09
N THR A 211 2.00 11.90 2.75
CA THR A 211 2.11 12.02 4.21
C THR A 211 1.23 11.03 4.95
N LYS A 212 0.04 10.69 4.43
CA LYS A 212 -0.80 9.62 4.99
C LYS A 212 -0.10 8.26 4.85
N PHE A 213 0.48 7.97 3.69
CA PHE A 213 1.29 6.78 3.47
C PHE A 213 2.49 6.70 4.41
N LEU A 214 3.26 7.80 4.55
CA LEU A 214 4.37 7.88 5.50
C LEU A 214 3.91 7.67 6.94
N ALA A 215 2.75 8.21 7.33
CA ALA A 215 2.19 8.02 8.65
C ALA A 215 1.85 6.55 8.93
N TYR A 216 1.23 5.86 8.00
CA TYR A 216 1.00 4.41 8.08
C TYR A 216 2.30 3.62 8.19
N SER A 217 3.29 3.96 7.35
CA SER A 217 4.60 3.28 7.33
C SER A 217 5.40 3.50 8.61
N LYS A 218 5.20 4.63 9.29
CA LYS A 218 5.85 4.99 10.57
C LYS A 218 5.00 4.68 11.80
N ASN A 219 3.86 4.02 11.63
CA ASN A 219 2.93 3.69 12.69
C ASN A 219 2.49 4.90 13.53
N ILE A 220 2.19 6.02 12.87
CA ILE A 220 1.64 7.21 13.51
C ILE A 220 0.16 6.97 13.82
N LYS A 221 -0.25 7.32 15.04
CA LYS A 221 -1.56 6.97 15.61
C LYS A 221 -2.76 7.47 14.79
N ASP A 222 -2.70 8.59 14.15
CA ASP A 222 -3.79 9.13 13.33
C ASP A 222 -3.25 9.60 11.99
N PRO A 223 -3.16 8.69 11.01
CA PRO A 223 -2.63 9.01 9.68
C PRO A 223 -3.42 10.11 8.96
N LYS A 224 -4.75 10.16 9.12
CA LYS A 224 -5.62 11.18 8.52
C LYS A 224 -5.30 12.56 9.09
N GLN A 225 -5.32 12.70 10.41
CA GLN A 225 -5.03 13.96 11.08
C GLN A 225 -3.62 14.44 10.78
N TYR A 226 -2.64 13.52 10.80
CA TYR A 226 -1.26 13.84 10.45
C TYR A 226 -1.15 14.39 9.03
N ALA A 227 -1.75 13.74 8.04
CA ALA A 227 -1.74 14.18 6.65
C ALA A 227 -2.44 15.53 6.46
N THR A 228 -3.61 15.73 7.08
CA THR A 228 -4.34 17.01 7.04
C THR A 228 -3.51 18.16 7.60
N LYS A 229 -2.85 17.94 8.73
CA LYS A 229 -1.92 18.93 9.31
C LYS A 229 -0.78 19.27 8.34
N LYS A 230 -0.20 18.27 7.69
CA LYS A 230 0.90 18.46 6.73
C LYS A 230 0.46 19.20 5.45
N VAL A 231 -0.75 18.98 4.99
CA VAL A 231 -1.33 19.77 3.89
C VAL A 231 -1.42 21.24 4.26
N ARG A 232 -1.94 21.58 5.45
CA ARG A 232 -2.01 22.97 5.93
C ARG A 232 -0.63 23.63 6.09
N GLU A 233 0.33 22.90 6.64
CA GLU A 233 1.72 23.38 6.76
C GLU A 233 2.32 23.68 5.37
N ASN A 234 2.10 22.80 4.40
CA ASN A 234 2.61 22.96 3.04
C ASN A 234 1.89 24.07 2.28
N PHE A 235 0.58 24.23 2.47
CA PHE A 235 -0.17 25.35 1.93
C PHE A 235 0.40 26.69 2.41
N THR A 236 0.69 26.81 3.71
CA THR A 236 1.29 28.01 4.28
C THR A 236 2.69 28.30 3.71
N LYS A 237 3.50 27.27 3.51
CA LYS A 237 4.83 27.42 2.89
C LYS A 237 4.72 27.84 1.43
N PHE A 238 3.84 27.20 0.66
CA PHE A 238 3.60 27.53 -0.74
C PHE A 238 3.18 28.99 -0.92
N ASN A 239 2.23 29.46 -0.13
CA ASN A 239 1.78 30.86 -0.20
C ASN A 239 2.87 31.89 0.14
N LYS A 240 3.86 31.52 0.97
CA LYS A 240 5.01 32.38 1.25
C LYS A 240 6.02 32.43 0.09
N LEU A 241 6.18 31.31 -0.62
CA LEU A 241 7.10 31.18 -1.76
C LEU A 241 6.50 31.73 -3.05
N HIS A 242 5.18 31.67 -3.18
CA HIS A 242 4.42 32.05 -4.38
C HIS A 242 3.29 33.03 -4.04
N PRO A 243 3.62 34.26 -3.55
CA PRO A 243 2.61 35.22 -3.16
C PRO A 243 1.76 35.72 -4.35
N GLU A 244 2.28 35.57 -5.56
CA GLU A 244 1.62 35.89 -6.82
C GLU A 244 0.49 34.91 -7.18
N VAL A 245 0.49 33.71 -6.61
CA VAL A 245 -0.55 32.70 -6.88
C VAL A 245 -1.79 33.04 -6.07
N ASN A 246 -2.86 33.39 -6.78
CA ASN A 246 -4.16 33.54 -6.15
C ASN A 246 -4.71 32.16 -5.78
N SER A 247 -4.66 31.81 -4.52
CA SER A 247 -5.15 30.52 -4.01
C SER A 247 -6.68 30.41 -3.95
N GLY A 248 -7.41 31.45 -4.36
CA GLY A 248 -8.88 31.40 -4.51
C GLY A 248 -9.60 30.85 -3.29
N THR A 249 -10.47 29.86 -3.53
CA THR A 249 -11.26 29.19 -2.49
C THR A 249 -10.44 28.35 -1.52
N LEU A 250 -9.26 27.85 -1.92
CA LEU A 250 -8.41 27.03 -1.03
C LEU A 250 -7.91 27.81 0.19
N LYS A 251 -7.69 29.12 0.04
CA LYS A 251 -7.25 30.00 1.12
C LYS A 251 -8.23 30.05 2.29
N ASP A 252 -9.52 29.97 2.00
CA ASP A 252 -10.56 30.06 3.02
C ASP A 252 -10.91 28.71 3.63
N THR A 253 -10.75 27.64 2.87
CA THR A 253 -11.04 26.26 3.31
C THR A 253 -9.90 25.57 4.05
N LEU A 254 -8.65 26.03 3.90
CA LEU A 254 -7.47 25.42 4.52
C LEU A 254 -6.94 26.21 5.74
N LYS A 255 -7.55 27.33 6.10
CA LYS A 255 -7.31 28.02 7.38
C LYS A 255 -7.87 27.19 8.52
#